data_6f6fda452192ce284d15b8ae408614c4
#
_entry.id   6f6fda452192ce284d15b8ae408614c4
#
_cell.length_a   1.000
_cell.length_b   1.000
_cell.length_c   1.000
_cell.angle_alpha   90.00
_cell.angle_beta   90.00
_cell.angle_gamma   90.00
#
_symmetry.space_group_name_H-M   'P 1'
#
loop_
_entity.id
_entity.type
_entity.pdbx_description
1 polymer ?
#
loop_
_entity_poly.entity_id
_entity_poly.type
_entity_poly.pdbx_seq_one_letter_code
_entity_poly.pdbx_strand_id
1 'polypeptide(L)'
;MDILATIGQLDTSIQYTHRPTVKVVIRDNNKILVLNQGLLPGGGVEPGESDYEAIARELREELGATVKDVMSLGTVVQYRTLLSKKYVINGYVATLDTIGGPTNPQNEREAQLTSRWLSLDDAIAYVSRSIEEAELKPIDTSDSQGKLYNLMTTLE
;
A
#
# COMPACT_ATOMS: atom_id res chain seq x y z
N MET A 1 -7.26 -13.68 -10.23
CA MET A 1 -7.08 -12.20 -10.28
C MET A 1 -6.03 -11.91 -11.34
N ASP A 2 -6.32 -11.02 -12.27
CA ASP A 2 -5.42 -10.71 -13.38
C ASP A 2 -4.20 -9.91 -12.90
N ILE A 3 -3.02 -10.18 -13.49
CA ILE A 3 -1.82 -9.41 -13.21
C ILE A 3 -1.89 -8.11 -14.01
N LEU A 4 -2.01 -6.98 -13.33
CA LEU A 4 -2.09 -5.65 -13.92
C LEU A 4 -0.71 -5.11 -14.29
N ALA A 5 0.30 -5.38 -13.47
CA ALA A 5 1.66 -4.92 -13.68
C ALA A 5 2.67 -5.83 -12.97
N THR A 6 3.89 -5.82 -13.49
CA THR A 6 5.07 -6.37 -12.81
C THR A 6 6.09 -5.25 -12.68
N ILE A 7 6.57 -5.00 -11.46
CA ILE A 7 7.55 -3.98 -11.12
C ILE A 7 8.84 -4.68 -10.74
N GLY A 8 9.96 -4.17 -11.23
CA GLY A 8 11.28 -4.79 -11.05
C GLY A 8 11.45 -6.03 -11.94
N GLN A 9 12.61 -6.66 -11.84
CA GLN A 9 12.97 -7.83 -12.63
C GLN A 9 13.19 -9.05 -11.74
N LEU A 10 12.67 -10.20 -12.20
CA LEU A 10 12.94 -11.47 -11.57
C LEU A 10 14.43 -11.83 -11.78
N ASP A 11 15.16 -11.98 -10.70
CA ASP A 11 16.50 -12.59 -10.69
C ASP A 11 16.37 -14.05 -10.25
N THR A 12 16.57 -14.97 -11.17
CA THR A 12 16.42 -16.41 -10.93
C THR A 12 17.51 -17.00 -10.02
N SER A 13 18.55 -16.25 -9.73
CA SER A 13 19.61 -16.64 -8.78
C SER A 13 19.23 -16.36 -7.33
N ILE A 14 18.15 -15.61 -7.10
CA ILE A 14 17.69 -15.19 -5.77
C ILE A 14 16.50 -16.02 -5.32
N GLN A 15 16.56 -16.51 -4.10
CA GLN A 15 15.38 -17.09 -3.43
C GLN A 15 14.57 -15.97 -2.77
N TYR A 16 13.42 -15.66 -3.34
CA TYR A 16 12.55 -14.60 -2.83
C TYR A 16 11.67 -15.08 -1.68
N THR A 17 11.61 -14.28 -0.63
CA THR A 17 10.55 -14.41 0.39
C THR A 17 9.28 -13.74 -0.12
N HIS A 18 8.17 -14.46 -0.14
CA HIS A 18 6.89 -13.96 -0.60
C HIS A 18 6.21 -13.10 0.47
N ARG A 19 5.68 -11.94 0.04
CA ARG A 19 4.94 -10.99 0.89
C ARG A 19 3.58 -10.69 0.25
N PRO A 20 2.57 -11.51 0.54
CA PRO A 20 1.20 -11.18 0.12
C PRO A 20 0.74 -9.91 0.81
N THR A 21 0.12 -9.03 0.05
CA THR A 21 -0.26 -7.68 0.49
C THR A 21 -1.61 -7.31 -0.13
N VAL A 22 -2.44 -6.59 0.60
CA VAL A 22 -3.68 -6.00 0.08
C VAL A 22 -3.58 -4.49 0.06
N LYS A 23 -4.13 -3.86 -0.99
CA LYS A 23 -4.28 -2.40 -1.10
C LYS A 23 -5.69 -2.06 -1.54
N VAL A 24 -6.28 -1.03 -0.93
CA VAL A 24 -7.68 -0.70 -1.12
C VAL A 24 -7.85 0.74 -1.58
N VAL A 25 -8.53 0.94 -2.70
CA VAL A 25 -9.06 2.23 -3.12
C VAL A 25 -10.41 2.41 -2.44
N ILE A 26 -10.47 3.21 -1.39
CA ILE A 26 -11.71 3.50 -0.67
C ILE A 26 -12.36 4.70 -1.30
N ARG A 27 -13.63 4.53 -1.71
CA ARG A 27 -14.45 5.60 -2.26
C ARG A 27 -15.61 5.97 -1.34
N ASP A 28 -15.90 7.26 -1.29
CA ASP A 28 -17.13 7.79 -0.70
C ASP A 28 -17.65 8.89 -1.61
N ASN A 29 -18.88 8.72 -2.13
CA ASN A 29 -19.41 9.54 -3.21
C ASN A 29 -18.43 9.59 -4.40
N ASN A 30 -17.98 10.79 -4.81
CA ASN A 30 -17.03 10.98 -5.90
C ASN A 30 -15.59 11.24 -5.40
N LYS A 31 -15.27 10.83 -4.17
CA LYS A 31 -13.95 11.04 -3.56
C LYS A 31 -13.26 9.72 -3.25
N ILE A 32 -11.95 9.78 -3.29
CA ILE A 32 -11.03 8.68 -2.98
C ILE A 32 -10.23 9.07 -1.73
N LEU A 33 -10.11 8.14 -0.79
CA LEU A 33 -9.27 8.30 0.39
C LEU A 33 -7.83 7.94 0.04
N VAL A 34 -6.92 8.88 0.31
CA VAL A 34 -5.48 8.68 0.14
C VAL A 34 -4.77 9.02 1.44
N LEU A 35 -3.81 8.20 1.82
CA LEU A 35 -2.95 8.44 2.97
C LEU A 35 -1.83 9.42 2.60
N ASN A 36 -1.21 10.02 3.62
CA ASN A 36 -0.01 10.83 3.44
C ASN A 36 1.08 10.04 2.69
N GLN A 37 1.97 10.75 2.00
CA GLN A 37 2.99 10.20 1.11
C GLN A 37 2.43 9.43 -0.12
N GLY A 38 1.16 9.67 -0.49
CA GLY A 38 0.55 9.04 -1.66
C GLY A 38 0.27 7.54 -1.51
N LEU A 39 0.12 7.06 -0.28
CA LEU A 39 -0.14 5.66 -0.01
C LEU A 39 -1.64 5.34 -0.09
N LEU A 40 -1.96 4.11 -0.50
CA LEU A 40 -3.28 3.53 -0.34
C LEU A 40 -3.35 2.72 0.96
N PRO A 41 -4.51 2.71 1.64
CA PRO A 41 -4.73 1.87 2.81
C PRO A 41 -4.50 0.38 2.54
N GLY A 42 -4.07 -0.35 3.55
CA GLY A 42 -3.85 -1.79 3.50
C GLY A 42 -2.39 -2.18 3.73
N GLY A 43 -2.17 -3.45 4.03
CA GLY A 43 -0.88 -3.98 4.45
C GLY A 43 -0.70 -5.45 4.15
N GLY A 44 0.16 -6.11 4.89
CA GLY A 44 0.48 -7.52 4.72
C GLY A 44 -0.68 -8.45 5.10
N VAL A 45 -0.85 -9.51 4.33
CA VAL A 45 -1.77 -10.61 4.69
C VAL A 45 -1.05 -11.54 5.65
N GLU A 46 -1.66 -11.83 6.78
CA GLU A 46 -1.10 -12.73 7.79
C GLU A 46 -1.31 -14.21 7.43
N PRO A 47 -0.49 -15.13 7.94
CA PRO A 47 -0.67 -16.56 7.70
C PRO A 47 -2.06 -17.05 8.11
N GLY A 48 -2.78 -17.66 7.17
CA GLY A 48 -4.14 -18.17 7.37
C GLY A 48 -5.26 -17.14 7.21
N GLU A 49 -4.92 -15.88 6.98
CA GLU A 49 -5.86 -14.80 6.73
C GLU A 49 -6.23 -14.73 5.24
N SER A 50 -7.49 -14.52 4.95
CA SER A 50 -7.92 -14.16 3.60
C SER A 50 -7.66 -12.68 3.31
N ASP A 51 -7.65 -12.29 2.04
CA ASP A 51 -7.51 -10.89 1.63
C ASP A 51 -8.60 -9.99 2.26
N TYR A 52 -9.83 -10.48 2.37
CA TYR A 52 -10.94 -9.72 2.98
C TYR A 52 -10.75 -9.52 4.49
N GLU A 53 -10.23 -10.51 5.20
CA GLU A 53 -9.89 -10.39 6.61
C GLU A 53 -8.72 -9.43 6.81
N ALA A 54 -7.69 -9.50 5.95
CA ALA A 54 -6.58 -8.55 5.95
C ALA A 54 -7.07 -7.11 5.71
N ILE A 55 -7.93 -6.89 4.72
CA ILE A 55 -8.56 -5.59 4.46
C ILE A 55 -9.28 -5.08 5.70
N ALA A 56 -10.13 -5.91 6.31
CA ALA A 56 -10.91 -5.51 7.48
C ALA A 56 -10.02 -5.17 8.68
N ARG A 57 -8.94 -5.91 8.90
CA ARG A 57 -7.96 -5.68 9.96
C ARG A 57 -7.18 -4.39 9.71
N GLU A 58 -6.54 -4.26 8.55
CA GLU A 58 -5.72 -3.10 8.19
C GLU A 58 -6.51 -1.78 8.23
N LEU A 59 -7.71 -1.74 7.65
CA LEU A 59 -8.51 -0.52 7.66
C LEU A 59 -8.96 -0.12 9.05
N ARG A 60 -9.19 -1.09 9.94
CA ARG A 60 -9.50 -0.79 11.34
C ARG A 60 -8.26 -0.26 12.08
N GLU A 61 -7.11 -0.86 11.86
CA GLU A 61 -5.85 -0.47 12.51
C GLU A 61 -5.38 0.91 12.06
N GLU A 62 -5.39 1.17 10.74
CA GLU A 62 -4.89 2.42 10.15
C GLU A 62 -5.87 3.59 10.27
N LEU A 63 -7.16 3.34 10.11
CA LEU A 63 -8.18 4.39 9.89
C LEU A 63 -9.36 4.34 10.86
N GLY A 64 -9.51 3.26 11.63
CA GLY A 64 -10.75 3.01 12.35
C GLY A 64 -11.96 2.95 11.41
N ALA A 65 -11.79 2.37 10.22
CA ALA A 65 -12.79 2.36 9.16
C ALA A 65 -13.29 0.94 8.85
N THR A 66 -14.51 0.88 8.34
CA THR A 66 -15.10 -0.30 7.71
C THR A 66 -15.52 0.03 6.29
N VAL A 67 -15.57 -0.97 5.43
CA VAL A 67 -15.94 -0.85 4.02
C VAL A 67 -16.94 -1.91 3.61
N LYS A 68 -17.64 -1.65 2.53
CA LYS A 68 -18.58 -2.56 1.87
C LYS A 68 -18.35 -2.57 0.36
N ASP A 69 -19.05 -3.46 -0.35
CA ASP A 69 -18.97 -3.60 -1.81
C ASP A 69 -17.52 -3.76 -2.30
N VAL A 70 -16.77 -4.63 -1.64
CA VAL A 70 -15.36 -4.88 -1.95
C VAL A 70 -15.26 -5.67 -3.25
N MET A 71 -14.60 -5.09 -4.24
CA MET A 71 -14.38 -5.69 -5.56
C MET A 71 -12.90 -5.75 -5.90
N SER A 72 -12.46 -6.85 -6.49
CA SER A 72 -11.09 -7.01 -6.96
C SER A 72 -10.80 -6.11 -8.18
N LEU A 73 -9.64 -5.47 -8.17
CA LEU A 73 -9.11 -4.71 -9.31
C LEU A 73 -8.07 -5.52 -10.09
N GLY A 74 -7.27 -6.33 -9.40
CA GLY A 74 -6.19 -7.12 -9.98
C GLY A 74 -4.97 -7.18 -9.08
N THR A 75 -3.89 -7.76 -9.58
CA THR A 75 -2.65 -8.01 -8.83
C THR A 75 -1.48 -7.24 -9.44
N VAL A 76 -0.66 -6.65 -8.60
CA VAL A 76 0.66 -6.14 -8.98
C VAL A 76 1.71 -7.04 -8.34
N VAL A 77 2.66 -7.51 -9.15
CA VAL A 77 3.81 -8.28 -8.67
C VAL A 77 5.03 -7.36 -8.63
N GLN A 78 5.71 -7.29 -7.49
CA GLN A 78 6.90 -6.46 -7.33
C GLN A 78 8.07 -7.31 -6.83
N TYR A 79 9.17 -7.31 -7.59
CA TYR A 79 10.43 -7.93 -7.19
C TYR A 79 11.35 -6.89 -6.58
N ARG A 80 11.67 -7.07 -5.30
CA ARG A 80 12.62 -6.23 -4.57
C ARG A 80 13.89 -7.03 -4.34
N THR A 81 14.72 -7.07 -5.38
CA THR A 81 15.92 -7.90 -5.48
C THR A 81 16.89 -7.68 -4.33
N LEU A 82 17.19 -6.42 -3.98
CA LEU A 82 18.08 -6.07 -2.87
C LEU A 82 17.61 -6.60 -1.49
N LEU A 83 16.32 -6.86 -1.33
CA LEU A 83 15.74 -7.42 -0.10
C LEU A 83 15.42 -8.90 -0.20
N SER A 84 15.63 -9.50 -1.36
CA SER A 84 15.17 -10.86 -1.65
C SER A 84 13.68 -11.06 -1.35
N LYS A 85 12.84 -10.05 -1.69
CA LYS A 85 11.39 -10.07 -1.44
C LYS A 85 10.61 -9.96 -2.75
N LYS A 86 9.59 -10.80 -2.85
CA LYS A 86 8.55 -10.72 -3.88
C LYS A 86 7.25 -10.31 -3.22
N TYR A 87 6.76 -9.12 -3.54
CA TYR A 87 5.44 -8.68 -3.13
C TYR A 87 4.41 -9.13 -4.15
N VAL A 88 3.30 -9.67 -3.67
CA VAL A 88 2.10 -9.96 -4.45
C VAL A 88 1.01 -9.08 -3.89
N ILE A 89 0.73 -7.97 -4.56
CA ILE A 89 -0.15 -6.91 -4.08
C ILE A 89 -1.50 -7.05 -4.76
N ASN A 90 -2.48 -7.54 -4.04
CA ASN A 90 -3.85 -7.64 -4.50
C ASN A 90 -4.57 -6.31 -4.27
N GLY A 91 -5.01 -5.67 -5.34
CA GLY A 91 -5.73 -4.40 -5.35
C GLY A 91 -7.24 -4.60 -5.30
N TYR A 92 -7.89 -3.78 -4.49
CA TYR A 92 -9.35 -3.77 -4.34
C TYR A 92 -9.88 -2.35 -4.42
N VAL A 93 -11.15 -2.22 -4.82
CA VAL A 93 -11.94 -1.02 -4.64
C VAL A 93 -13.08 -1.33 -3.70
N ALA A 94 -13.40 -0.41 -2.81
CA ALA A 94 -14.47 -0.57 -1.84
C ALA A 94 -15.19 0.75 -1.57
N THR A 95 -16.42 0.66 -1.12
CA THR A 95 -17.21 1.82 -0.67
C THR A 95 -17.03 1.97 0.84
N LEU A 96 -16.80 3.21 1.31
CA LEU A 96 -16.76 3.49 2.74
C LEU A 96 -18.10 3.12 3.38
N ASP A 97 -18.04 2.46 4.52
CA ASP A 97 -19.20 2.20 5.37
C ASP A 97 -19.16 3.07 6.63
N THR A 98 -18.10 2.96 7.43
CA THR A 98 -17.87 3.82 8.61
C THR A 98 -16.41 4.25 8.70
N ILE A 99 -16.14 5.38 9.37
CA ILE A 99 -14.81 5.89 9.67
C ILE A 99 -14.80 6.65 11.00
N GLY A 100 -13.63 6.75 11.63
CA GLY A 100 -13.45 7.46 12.89
C GLY A 100 -13.65 6.60 14.13
N GLY A 101 -13.66 5.28 13.97
CA GLY A 101 -13.50 4.34 15.07
C GLY A 101 -12.09 4.39 15.68
N PRO A 102 -11.86 3.65 16.77
CA PRO A 102 -10.52 3.55 17.37
C PRO A 102 -9.55 2.90 16.39
N THR A 103 -8.33 3.46 16.31
CA THR A 103 -7.21 2.90 15.56
C THR A 103 -6.30 2.10 16.47
N ASN A 104 -5.54 1.18 15.90
CA ASN A 104 -4.55 0.38 16.63
C ASN A 104 -3.26 0.26 15.82
N PRO A 105 -2.49 1.37 15.70
CA PRO A 105 -1.26 1.36 14.91
C PRO A 105 -0.25 0.37 15.49
N GLN A 106 0.32 -0.46 14.63
CA GLN A 106 1.26 -1.51 15.02
C GLN A 106 2.71 -1.02 15.09
N ASN A 107 2.96 0.20 14.58
CA ASN A 107 4.29 0.80 14.56
C ASN A 107 4.19 2.34 14.47
N GLU A 108 5.34 3.02 14.65
CA GLU A 108 5.41 4.50 14.60
C GLU A 108 4.96 5.09 13.26
N ARG A 109 5.20 4.40 12.16
CA ARG A 109 4.77 4.85 10.82
C ARG A 109 3.27 4.87 10.72
N GLU A 110 2.59 3.82 11.15
CA GLU A 110 1.12 3.76 11.17
C GLU A 110 0.53 4.81 12.11
N ALA A 111 1.17 5.08 13.25
CA ALA A 111 0.75 6.13 14.19
C ALA A 111 0.82 7.55 13.59
N GLN A 112 1.60 7.75 12.52
CA GLN A 112 1.75 9.02 11.81
C GLN A 112 0.89 9.11 10.53
N LEU A 113 0.08 8.10 10.24
CA LEU A 113 -0.80 8.13 9.07
C LEU A 113 -1.86 9.21 9.21
N THR A 114 -1.99 9.99 8.17
CA THR A 114 -3.08 10.96 7.97
C THR A 114 -3.77 10.67 6.66
N SER A 115 -5.04 10.95 6.58
CA SER A 115 -5.84 10.70 5.39
C SER A 115 -6.45 11.98 4.84
N ARG A 116 -6.73 11.97 3.55
CA ARG A 116 -7.47 13.04 2.85
C ARG A 116 -8.40 12.46 1.81
N TRP A 117 -9.49 13.15 1.58
CA TRP A 117 -10.47 12.84 0.55
C TRP A 117 -10.23 13.73 -0.67
N LEU A 118 -9.94 13.13 -1.81
CA LEU A 118 -9.62 13.82 -3.05
C LEU A 118 -10.58 13.36 -4.17
N SER A 119 -10.76 14.19 -5.20
CA SER A 119 -11.32 13.71 -6.46
C SER A 119 -10.41 12.62 -7.05
N LEU A 120 -10.90 11.82 -7.97
CA LEU A 120 -10.06 10.80 -8.61
C LEU A 120 -8.84 11.43 -9.30
N ASP A 121 -9.03 12.53 -10.04
CA ASP A 121 -7.94 13.21 -10.74
C ASP A 121 -6.90 13.79 -9.77
N ASP A 122 -7.36 14.42 -8.68
CA ASP A 122 -6.48 14.93 -7.64
C ASP A 122 -5.76 13.82 -6.87
N ALA A 123 -6.42 12.67 -6.65
CA ALA A 123 -5.79 11.50 -6.03
C ALA A 123 -4.67 10.94 -6.91
N ILE A 124 -4.92 10.79 -8.21
CA ILE A 124 -3.91 10.35 -9.19
C ILE A 124 -2.73 11.33 -9.20
N ALA A 125 -3.00 12.64 -9.30
CA ALA A 125 -1.95 13.66 -9.30
C ALA A 125 -1.14 13.66 -7.99
N TYR A 126 -1.80 13.47 -6.84
CA TYR A 126 -1.14 13.42 -5.54
C TYR A 126 -0.23 12.20 -5.40
N VAL A 127 -0.72 11.01 -5.77
CA VAL A 127 0.08 9.78 -5.74
C VAL A 127 1.27 9.88 -6.69
N SER A 128 1.06 10.34 -7.93
CA SER A 128 2.13 10.49 -8.92
C SER A 128 3.23 11.45 -8.44
N ARG A 129 2.86 12.59 -7.88
CA ARG A 129 3.80 13.57 -7.31
C ARG A 129 4.57 12.97 -6.13
N SER A 130 3.92 12.22 -5.27
CA SER A 130 4.56 11.57 -4.12
C SER A 130 5.61 10.54 -4.55
N ILE A 131 5.39 9.85 -5.67
CA ILE A 131 6.36 8.93 -6.28
C ILE A 131 7.58 9.73 -6.77
N GLU A 132 7.35 10.79 -7.57
CA GLU A 132 8.42 11.66 -8.08
C GLU A 132 9.26 12.27 -6.96
N GLU A 133 8.62 12.76 -5.89
CA GLU A 133 9.32 13.30 -4.71
C GLU A 133 10.12 12.23 -3.96
N ALA A 134 9.64 11.00 -3.90
CA ALA A 134 10.37 9.89 -3.29
C ALA A 134 11.61 9.50 -4.11
N GLU A 135 11.51 9.53 -5.44
CA GLU A 135 12.63 9.26 -6.35
C GLU A 135 13.72 10.33 -6.27
N LEU A 136 13.35 11.59 -6.00
CA LEU A 136 14.29 12.71 -5.89
C LEU A 136 14.96 12.84 -4.51
N LYS A 137 14.46 12.16 -3.48
CA LYS A 137 15.06 12.21 -2.14
C LYS A 137 16.40 11.48 -2.12
N PRO A 138 17.48 12.13 -1.64
CA PRO A 138 18.73 11.42 -1.40
C PRO A 138 18.47 10.28 -0.41
N ILE A 139 19.11 9.15 -0.65
CA ILE A 139 19.05 7.98 0.22
C ILE A 139 19.56 8.40 1.60
N ASP A 140 18.63 8.52 2.56
CA ASP A 140 19.02 8.79 3.95
C ASP A 140 19.75 7.57 4.49
N THR A 141 21.06 7.72 4.65
CA THR A 141 21.93 6.67 5.14
C THR A 141 21.99 6.56 6.67
N SER A 142 21.23 7.36 7.44
CA SER A 142 21.23 7.31 8.90
C SER A 142 20.29 6.26 9.50
N ASP A 143 19.23 5.92 8.79
CA ASP A 143 18.28 4.85 9.15
C ASP A 143 18.38 3.68 8.17
N SER A 144 18.79 2.53 8.66
CA SER A 144 19.01 1.34 7.82
C SER A 144 17.73 0.77 7.17
N GLN A 145 16.55 1.04 7.74
CA GLN A 145 15.27 0.63 7.15
C GLN A 145 14.69 1.68 6.20
N GLY A 146 14.76 2.95 6.54
CA GLY A 146 14.36 4.05 5.68
C GLY A 146 15.24 4.17 4.43
N LYS A 147 16.55 3.93 4.55
CA LYS A 147 17.50 3.80 3.44
C LYS A 147 17.09 2.77 2.42
N LEU A 148 16.76 1.62 2.93
CA LEU A 148 16.38 0.47 2.14
C LEU A 148 15.05 0.73 1.41
N TYR A 149 14.09 1.37 2.08
CA TYR A 149 12.80 1.72 1.50
C TYR A 149 12.94 2.77 0.39
N ASN A 150 13.74 3.83 0.61
CA ASN A 150 13.99 4.87 -0.40
C ASN A 150 14.80 4.32 -1.58
N LEU A 151 15.83 3.50 -1.33
CA LEU A 151 16.60 2.83 -2.39
C LEU A 151 15.71 1.95 -3.26
N MET A 152 14.67 1.37 -2.68
CA MET A 152 13.78 0.43 -3.36
C MET A 152 12.68 1.11 -4.17
N THR A 153 12.28 2.32 -3.78
CA THR A 153 11.36 3.15 -4.56
C THR A 153 12.05 3.91 -5.68
N THR A 154 13.40 4.05 -5.61
CA THR A 154 14.21 4.78 -6.62
C THR A 154 14.83 3.89 -7.69
N LEU A 155 14.93 2.59 -7.44
CA LEU A 155 15.58 1.63 -8.38
C LEU A 155 14.60 0.80 -9.20
N GLU A 156 13.30 1.07 -9.09
CA GLU A 156 12.20 0.45 -9.83
C GLU A 156 11.43 1.48 -10.65
#